data_b88147afa2f40aad21a9a649947c00b9
#
_entry.id   b88147afa2f40aad21a9a649947c00b9
#
_cell.length_a   1.000
_cell.length_b   1.000
_cell.length_c   1.000
_cell.angle_alpha   90.00
_cell.angle_beta   90.00
_cell.angle_gamma   90.00
#
_symmetry.space_group_name_H-M   'P 1'
#
loop_
_entity.id
_entity.type
_entity.pdbx_description
1 polymer ?
#
loop_
_entity_poly.entity_id
_entity_poly.type
_entity_poly.pdbx_seq_one_letter_code
_entity_poly.pdbx_strand_id
1 'polypeptide(L)'
;ISFLSNFFHENSFFSDKFLSVNKALSKGWACWVKLNDTNLEWNLYLQPIDELSHIKEFFSNNKFVFLSALRKDNFFQMYFKKHSLDIDLVINFKSNFEEKKISLYIPSKQLLPNNPLFTNSILDKCKKLILFRKGLTLVLSDDIDLKTNIATELASKHGKRVLLETIPSGKNEILCSSFDWWIMNSYLIQIPEQIIIPLLPIPNMSEPINAITVSHKKKLSQDWFRDFFLPQARIKLERSISPLRRNSGHLIILDGRVNKRNWGRLLLQ
;
A
#
# COMPACT_ATOMS: atom_id res chain seq x y z
N ILE A 1 -25.60 18.82 -1.55
CA ILE A 1 -26.63 17.79 -1.34
C ILE A 1 -27.98 18.28 -1.90
N SER A 2 -28.43 19.52 -1.62
CA SER A 2 -29.73 20.05 -2.13
C SER A 2 -29.81 20.17 -3.66
N PHE A 3 -28.70 20.45 -4.34
CA PHE A 3 -28.67 20.56 -5.81
C PHE A 3 -28.82 19.17 -6.48
N LEU A 4 -28.22 18.15 -5.89
CA LEU A 4 -28.35 16.77 -6.39
C LEU A 4 -29.74 16.20 -6.15
N SER A 5 -30.44 16.57 -5.07
CA SER A 5 -31.80 16.08 -4.80
C SER A 5 -32.80 16.49 -5.86
N ASN A 6 -32.71 17.71 -6.39
CA ASN A 6 -33.62 18.20 -7.43
C ASN A 6 -33.37 17.57 -8.81
N PHE A 7 -32.12 17.20 -9.12
CA PHE A 7 -31.78 16.58 -10.40
C PHE A 7 -32.23 15.11 -10.49
N PHE A 8 -32.32 14.42 -9.34
CA PHE A 8 -32.67 13.00 -9.28
C PHE A 8 -34.18 12.71 -9.12
N HIS A 9 -35.00 13.72 -8.82
CA HIS A 9 -36.45 13.52 -8.69
C HIS A 9 -37.18 13.28 -10.01
N GLU A 10 -36.58 13.60 -11.15
CA GLU A 10 -37.23 13.52 -12.46
C GLU A 10 -37.07 12.17 -13.18
N ASN A 11 -36.22 11.25 -12.70
CA ASN A 11 -35.98 9.96 -13.35
C ASN A 11 -36.04 8.79 -12.35
N SER A 12 -37.01 7.91 -12.47
CA SER A 12 -37.20 6.74 -11.58
C SER A 12 -35.98 5.83 -11.47
N PHE A 13 -35.20 5.67 -12.53
CA PHE A 13 -33.97 4.88 -12.53
C PHE A 13 -32.84 5.48 -11.62
N PHE A 14 -32.83 6.80 -11.46
CA PHE A 14 -31.87 7.48 -10.57
C PHE A 14 -32.37 7.53 -9.11
N SER A 15 -33.68 7.43 -8.87
CA SER A 15 -34.25 7.51 -7.52
C SER A 15 -33.78 6.34 -6.64
N ASP A 16 -33.74 5.11 -7.15
CA ASP A 16 -33.31 3.92 -6.38
C ASP A 16 -31.81 3.97 -6.07
N LYS A 17 -30.97 4.42 -7.01
CA LYS A 17 -29.53 4.62 -6.76
C LYS A 17 -29.30 5.75 -5.77
N PHE A 18 -30.05 6.83 -5.84
CA PHE A 18 -29.96 7.95 -4.90
C PHE A 18 -30.38 7.54 -3.49
N LEU A 19 -31.46 6.75 -3.36
CA LEU A 19 -31.87 6.18 -2.07
C LEU A 19 -30.79 5.27 -1.48
N SER A 20 -30.12 4.49 -2.32
CA SER A 20 -28.98 3.65 -1.92
C SER A 20 -27.81 4.47 -1.43
N VAL A 21 -27.48 5.58 -2.10
CA VAL A 21 -26.42 6.52 -1.66
C VAL A 21 -26.78 7.17 -0.32
N ASN A 22 -28.01 7.68 -0.17
CA ASN A 22 -28.47 8.28 1.08
C ASN A 22 -28.43 7.28 2.24
N LYS A 23 -28.84 6.03 2.00
CA LYS A 23 -28.77 4.95 2.99
C LYS A 23 -27.34 4.62 3.38
N ALA A 24 -26.40 4.64 2.42
CA ALA A 24 -24.99 4.43 2.69
C ALA A 24 -24.40 5.59 3.52
N LEU A 25 -24.69 6.84 3.14
CA LEU A 25 -24.23 8.02 3.88
C LEU A 25 -24.77 8.07 5.31
N SER A 26 -26.03 7.71 5.52
CA SER A 26 -26.62 7.62 6.88
C SER A 26 -25.97 6.53 7.75
N LYS A 27 -25.36 5.53 7.12
CA LYS A 27 -24.58 4.47 7.78
C LYS A 27 -23.09 4.80 7.97
N GLY A 28 -22.67 6.04 7.70
CA GLY A 28 -21.29 6.47 7.88
C GLY A 28 -20.35 6.04 6.74
N TRP A 29 -20.85 5.87 5.54
CA TRP A 29 -20.04 5.60 4.36
C TRP A 29 -19.45 6.89 3.80
N ALA A 30 -18.25 6.81 3.25
CA ALA A 30 -17.66 7.84 2.42
C ALA A 30 -18.25 7.79 1.00
N CYS A 31 -18.44 8.97 0.41
CA CYS A 31 -18.90 9.10 -0.97
C CYS A 31 -18.03 10.11 -1.70
N TRP A 32 -17.54 9.77 -2.88
CA TRP A 32 -16.81 10.70 -3.74
C TRP A 32 -17.00 10.37 -5.21
N VAL A 33 -16.72 11.33 -6.07
CA VAL A 33 -16.79 11.20 -7.52
C VAL A 33 -15.39 11.29 -8.09
N LYS A 34 -15.08 10.44 -9.05
CA LYS A 34 -13.83 10.46 -9.80
C LYS A 34 -14.13 10.47 -11.30
N LEU A 35 -13.50 11.40 -12.01
CA LEU A 35 -13.51 11.40 -13.47
C LEU A 35 -12.51 10.34 -13.97
N ASN A 36 -12.95 9.52 -14.89
CA ASN A 36 -12.06 8.62 -15.60
C ASN A 36 -11.44 9.36 -16.78
N ASP A 37 -10.14 9.58 -16.74
CA ASP A 37 -9.41 10.36 -17.74
C ASP A 37 -9.39 9.70 -19.14
N THR A 38 -9.66 8.39 -19.22
CA THR A 38 -9.61 7.65 -20.48
C THR A 38 -10.90 7.77 -21.29
N ASN A 39 -12.06 7.77 -20.63
CA ASN A 39 -13.38 7.81 -21.28
C ASN A 39 -14.24 9.01 -20.88
N LEU A 40 -13.70 9.91 -20.05
CA LEU A 40 -14.38 11.10 -19.51
C LEU A 40 -15.68 10.78 -18.76
N GLU A 41 -15.83 9.56 -18.25
CA GLU A 41 -16.99 9.16 -17.46
C GLU A 41 -16.79 9.46 -15.97
N TRP A 42 -17.88 9.89 -15.33
CA TRP A 42 -17.91 10.11 -13.90
C TRP A 42 -18.29 8.81 -13.17
N ASN A 43 -17.43 8.39 -12.27
CA ASN A 43 -17.69 7.24 -11.40
C ASN A 43 -17.99 7.71 -9.98
N LEU A 44 -19.12 7.26 -9.43
CA LEU A 44 -19.47 7.47 -8.03
C LEU A 44 -18.96 6.28 -7.19
N TYR A 45 -18.16 6.58 -6.19
CA TYR A 45 -17.62 5.62 -5.26
C TYR A 45 -18.28 5.74 -3.89
N LEU A 46 -18.62 4.59 -3.32
CA LEU A 46 -19.16 4.46 -1.97
C LEU A 46 -18.31 3.44 -1.23
N GLN A 47 -17.79 3.82 -0.07
CA GLN A 47 -16.98 2.93 0.76
C GLN A 47 -17.26 3.19 2.23
N PRO A 48 -17.41 2.15 3.08
CA PRO A 48 -17.52 2.33 4.52
C PRO A 48 -16.22 2.92 5.09
N ILE A 49 -16.36 3.90 5.99
CA ILE A 49 -15.20 4.49 6.68
C ILE A 49 -14.64 3.50 7.72
N ASP A 50 -15.52 2.75 8.37
CA ASP A 50 -15.16 1.63 9.23
C ASP A 50 -15.65 0.33 8.60
N GLU A 51 -14.76 -0.34 7.88
CA GLU A 51 -15.07 -1.53 7.10
C GLU A 51 -15.54 -2.69 8.00
N LEU A 52 -14.94 -2.87 9.18
CA LEU A 52 -15.27 -3.99 10.07
C LEU A 52 -16.62 -3.84 10.73
N SER A 53 -17.05 -2.63 11.08
CA SER A 53 -18.37 -2.43 11.69
C SER A 53 -19.50 -2.86 10.76
N HIS A 54 -19.30 -2.70 9.44
CA HIS A 54 -20.32 -3.05 8.45
C HIS A 54 -20.39 -4.55 8.12
N ILE A 55 -19.29 -5.27 8.27
CA ILE A 55 -19.26 -6.72 8.02
C ILE A 55 -19.38 -7.55 9.30
N LYS A 56 -19.46 -6.90 10.46
CA LYS A 56 -19.56 -7.57 11.76
C LYS A 56 -20.75 -8.51 11.83
N GLU A 57 -21.93 -8.07 11.40
CA GLU A 57 -23.15 -8.89 11.40
C GLU A 57 -22.98 -10.13 10.52
N PHE A 58 -22.31 -9.96 9.36
CA PHE A 58 -21.99 -11.08 8.48
C PHE A 58 -21.04 -12.07 9.16
N PHE A 59 -20.01 -11.60 9.88
CA PHE A 59 -19.10 -12.46 10.63
C PHE A 59 -19.76 -13.16 11.81
N SER A 60 -20.71 -12.51 12.48
CA SER A 60 -21.43 -13.10 13.62
C SER A 60 -22.33 -14.29 13.23
N ASN A 61 -22.82 -14.29 11.99
CA ASN A 61 -23.79 -15.27 11.51
C ASN A 61 -23.16 -16.40 10.68
N ASN A 62 -21.85 -16.37 10.44
CA ASN A 62 -21.17 -17.34 9.59
C ASN A 62 -19.85 -17.83 10.21
N LYS A 63 -19.38 -19.00 9.78
CA LYS A 63 -18.04 -19.48 10.14
C LYS A 63 -17.01 -18.94 9.16
N PHE A 64 -15.89 -18.43 9.69
CA PHE A 64 -14.83 -17.84 8.91
C PHE A 64 -13.48 -18.44 9.21
N VAL A 65 -12.65 -18.45 8.20
CA VAL A 65 -11.22 -18.74 8.30
C VAL A 65 -10.45 -17.55 7.73
N PHE A 66 -9.68 -16.89 8.58
CA PHE A 66 -8.79 -15.80 8.16
C PHE A 66 -7.40 -16.36 7.93
N LEU A 67 -6.87 -16.16 6.72
CA LEU A 67 -5.51 -16.54 6.38
C LEU A 67 -4.65 -15.27 6.32
N SER A 68 -3.53 -15.27 7.04
CA SER A 68 -2.60 -14.15 7.05
C SER A 68 -1.17 -14.63 6.87
N ALA A 69 -0.39 -13.91 6.07
CA ALA A 69 1.05 -14.06 5.96
C ALA A 69 1.83 -13.16 6.92
N LEU A 70 1.14 -12.35 7.73
CA LEU A 70 1.77 -11.45 8.70
C LEU A 70 2.17 -12.22 9.95
N ARG A 71 3.38 -11.97 10.45
CA ARG A 71 3.99 -12.77 11.51
C ARG A 71 3.62 -12.38 12.92
N LYS A 72 3.11 -11.19 13.15
CA LYS A 72 2.80 -10.74 14.51
C LYS A 72 1.39 -11.17 14.89
N ASP A 73 1.33 -12.28 15.58
CA ASP A 73 0.13 -12.99 16.02
C ASP A 73 -0.87 -12.12 16.77
N ASN A 74 -0.37 -11.19 17.58
CA ASN A 74 -1.23 -10.38 18.44
C ASN A 74 -1.93 -9.23 17.70
N PHE A 75 -1.45 -8.81 16.51
CA PHE A 75 -2.04 -7.68 15.80
C PHE A 75 -3.49 -7.97 15.38
N PHE A 76 -3.72 -9.12 14.76
CA PHE A 76 -5.07 -9.52 14.33
C PHE A 76 -6.00 -9.76 15.50
N GLN A 77 -5.53 -10.45 16.54
CA GLN A 77 -6.34 -10.67 17.74
C GLN A 77 -6.74 -9.35 18.39
N MET A 78 -5.81 -8.42 18.57
CA MET A 78 -6.10 -7.10 19.11
C MET A 78 -7.02 -6.29 18.19
N TYR A 79 -6.80 -6.36 16.88
CA TYR A 79 -7.61 -5.65 15.89
C TYR A 79 -9.05 -6.16 15.88
N PHE A 80 -9.27 -7.47 15.82
CA PHE A 80 -10.61 -8.07 15.86
C PHE A 80 -11.29 -7.83 17.21
N LYS A 81 -10.56 -7.99 18.33
CA LYS A 81 -11.08 -7.70 19.66
C LYS A 81 -11.51 -6.24 19.82
N LYS A 82 -10.75 -5.29 19.28
CA LYS A 82 -11.11 -3.86 19.26
C LYS A 82 -12.45 -3.62 18.56
N HIS A 83 -12.78 -4.43 17.57
CA HIS A 83 -14.04 -4.36 16.82
C HIS A 83 -15.11 -5.33 17.33
N SER A 84 -14.93 -5.90 18.55
CA SER A 84 -15.85 -6.85 19.17
C SER A 84 -16.15 -8.07 18.29
N LEU A 85 -15.12 -8.58 17.63
CA LEU A 85 -15.12 -9.84 16.90
C LEU A 85 -14.24 -10.82 17.67
N ASP A 86 -14.85 -11.90 18.17
CA ASP A 86 -14.13 -12.95 18.88
C ASP A 86 -13.53 -13.95 17.89
N ILE A 87 -12.33 -14.40 18.19
CA ILE A 87 -11.63 -15.43 17.43
C ILE A 87 -11.55 -16.67 18.31
N ASP A 88 -12.23 -17.73 17.90
CA ASP A 88 -12.28 -18.98 18.65
C ASP A 88 -10.95 -19.74 18.62
N LEU A 89 -10.26 -19.71 17.51
CA LEU A 89 -9.02 -20.48 17.31
C LEU A 89 -8.01 -19.71 16.47
N VAL A 90 -6.77 -19.63 16.95
CA VAL A 90 -5.63 -19.09 16.20
C VAL A 90 -4.60 -20.19 16.03
N ILE A 91 -4.28 -20.51 14.76
CA ILE A 91 -3.26 -21.50 14.43
C ILE A 91 -2.09 -20.78 13.76
N ASN A 92 -0.93 -20.87 14.38
CA ASN A 92 0.31 -20.34 13.82
C ASN A 92 1.10 -21.47 13.16
N PHE A 93 1.17 -21.44 11.83
CA PHE A 93 2.03 -22.36 11.11
C PHE A 93 3.47 -21.84 11.16
N LYS A 94 4.36 -22.63 11.76
CA LYS A 94 5.79 -22.37 11.64
C LYS A 94 6.19 -22.55 10.18
N SER A 95 6.94 -21.59 9.64
CA SER A 95 7.52 -21.73 8.31
C SER A 95 8.46 -22.95 8.29
N ASN A 96 8.27 -23.83 7.31
CA ASN A 96 9.22 -24.93 7.07
C ASN A 96 10.55 -24.46 6.46
N PHE A 97 10.63 -23.16 6.15
CA PHE A 97 11.85 -22.53 5.63
C PHE A 97 12.60 -21.85 6.77
N GLU A 98 13.88 -22.16 6.90
CA GLU A 98 14.79 -21.36 7.70
C GLU A 98 14.79 -19.93 7.17
N GLU A 99 14.29 -19.02 7.99
CA GLU A 99 14.26 -17.62 7.61
C GLU A 99 15.66 -17.04 7.61
N LYS A 100 16.05 -16.62 6.45
CA LYS A 100 17.33 -15.99 6.26
C LYS A 100 17.27 -14.51 6.67
N LYS A 101 18.35 -14.02 7.25
CA LYS A 101 18.48 -12.61 7.61
C LYS A 101 18.52 -11.76 6.34
N ILE A 102 17.70 -10.71 6.29
CA ILE A 102 17.72 -9.70 5.23
C ILE A 102 18.79 -8.67 5.57
N SER A 103 19.65 -8.35 4.62
CA SER A 103 20.59 -7.23 4.76
C SER A 103 19.83 -5.91 4.52
N LEU A 104 19.74 -5.08 5.56
CA LEU A 104 19.08 -3.78 5.47
C LEU A 104 20.10 -2.66 5.27
N TYR A 105 19.94 -1.87 4.21
CA TYR A 105 20.74 -0.68 3.97
C TYR A 105 19.88 0.58 3.95
N ILE A 106 20.14 1.49 4.87
CA ILE A 106 19.51 2.81 4.97
C ILE A 106 20.61 3.85 5.00
N PRO A 107 20.84 4.61 3.91
CA PRO A 107 21.86 5.64 3.90
C PRO A 107 21.60 6.72 4.97
N SER A 108 22.64 7.19 5.65
CA SER A 108 22.53 8.17 6.75
C SER A 108 22.04 9.55 6.26
N LYS A 109 22.50 9.97 5.08
CA LYS A 109 22.18 11.29 4.50
C LYS A 109 21.08 11.16 3.45
N GLN A 110 19.82 10.99 3.91
CA GLN A 110 18.65 10.94 3.05
C GLN A 110 17.89 12.25 3.08
N LEU A 111 17.37 12.65 1.90
CA LEU A 111 16.46 13.78 1.79
C LEU A 111 15.05 13.36 2.20
N LEU A 112 14.26 14.31 2.65
CA LEU A 112 12.83 14.11 2.86
C LEU A 112 12.09 14.28 1.52
N PRO A 113 10.93 13.62 1.32
CA PRO A 113 10.17 13.70 0.06
C PRO A 113 9.75 15.11 -0.37
N ASN A 114 9.61 16.05 0.58
CA ASN A 114 9.28 17.45 0.30
C ASN A 114 10.49 18.31 -0.12
N ASN A 115 11.69 17.74 -0.18
CA ASN A 115 12.86 18.47 -0.65
C ASN A 115 12.88 18.51 -2.18
N PRO A 116 13.09 19.68 -2.83
CA PRO A 116 13.11 19.79 -4.29
C PRO A 116 14.14 18.88 -4.99
N LEU A 117 15.23 18.55 -4.30
CA LEU A 117 16.29 17.67 -4.82
C LEU A 117 16.03 16.19 -4.55
N PHE A 118 14.90 15.82 -3.94
CA PHE A 118 14.59 14.46 -3.55
C PHE A 118 14.62 13.51 -4.73
N THR A 119 13.85 13.79 -5.79
CA THR A 119 13.75 12.96 -6.99
C THR A 119 15.11 12.72 -7.62
N ASN A 120 15.90 13.77 -7.87
CA ASN A 120 17.24 13.65 -8.46
C ASN A 120 18.17 12.82 -7.58
N SER A 121 18.14 13.02 -6.27
CA SER A 121 18.93 12.24 -5.32
C SER A 121 18.56 10.75 -5.33
N ILE A 122 17.26 10.43 -5.46
CA ILE A 122 16.77 9.05 -5.57
C ILE A 122 17.25 8.42 -6.89
N LEU A 123 17.10 9.10 -8.01
CA LEU A 123 17.54 8.63 -9.32
C LEU A 123 19.03 8.29 -9.31
N ASP A 124 19.87 9.17 -8.81
CA ASP A 124 21.33 8.94 -8.75
C ASP A 124 21.70 7.75 -7.85
N LYS A 125 20.99 7.57 -6.73
CA LYS A 125 21.20 6.44 -5.83
C LYS A 125 20.74 5.13 -6.46
N CYS A 126 19.58 5.10 -7.09
CA CYS A 126 19.09 3.92 -7.81
C CYS A 126 20.09 3.48 -8.89
N LYS A 127 20.59 4.41 -9.71
CA LYS A 127 21.62 4.13 -10.73
C LYS A 127 22.87 3.46 -10.13
N LYS A 128 23.38 3.98 -9.02
CA LYS A 128 24.58 3.44 -8.35
C LYS A 128 24.34 2.06 -7.76
N LEU A 129 23.20 1.85 -7.13
CA LEU A 129 22.86 0.60 -6.45
C LEU A 129 22.63 -0.57 -7.41
N ILE A 130 22.14 -0.29 -8.61
CA ILE A 130 21.82 -1.30 -9.62
C ILE A 130 23.05 -1.76 -10.38
N LEU A 131 24.07 -0.92 -10.55
CA LEU A 131 25.28 -1.23 -11.32
C LEU A 131 26.04 -2.46 -10.81
N PHE A 132 25.98 -2.74 -9.52
CA PHE A 132 26.81 -3.75 -8.87
C PHE A 132 26.10 -5.08 -8.58
N ARG A 133 24.83 -5.25 -9.02
CA ARG A 133 24.04 -6.44 -8.68
C ARG A 133 23.71 -7.28 -9.89
N LYS A 134 23.85 -8.59 -9.70
CA LYS A 134 23.28 -9.63 -10.56
C LYS A 134 21.95 -10.07 -9.97
N GLY A 135 21.07 -10.64 -10.78
CA GLY A 135 19.75 -11.08 -10.37
C GLY A 135 18.67 -10.01 -10.49
N LEU A 136 17.44 -10.38 -10.12
CA LEU A 136 16.29 -9.49 -10.20
C LEU A 136 16.41 -8.37 -9.15
N THR A 137 16.39 -7.14 -9.63
CA THR A 137 16.25 -5.95 -8.77
C THR A 137 14.85 -5.40 -8.88
N LEU A 138 14.20 -5.24 -7.75
CA LEU A 138 12.86 -4.68 -7.65
C LEU A 138 12.93 -3.25 -7.09
N VAL A 139 12.29 -2.29 -7.76
CA VAL A 139 12.14 -0.91 -7.29
C VAL A 139 10.66 -0.64 -7.03
N LEU A 140 10.29 -0.37 -5.77
CA LEU A 140 8.90 -0.23 -5.35
C LEU A 140 8.55 1.21 -4.99
N SER A 141 7.56 1.78 -5.69
CA SER A 141 6.97 3.07 -5.36
C SER A 141 5.51 3.14 -5.79
N ASP A 142 4.62 3.60 -4.90
CA ASP A 142 3.22 3.89 -5.24
C ASP A 142 3.08 5.29 -5.89
N ASP A 143 4.09 6.14 -5.80
CA ASP A 143 4.14 7.42 -6.50
C ASP A 143 4.40 7.16 -7.99
N ILE A 144 3.42 7.48 -8.83
CA ILE A 144 3.41 7.18 -10.26
C ILE A 144 4.52 7.94 -10.96
N ASP A 145 4.68 9.23 -10.67
CA ASP A 145 5.67 10.09 -11.32
C ASP A 145 7.08 9.66 -10.95
N LEU A 146 7.33 9.41 -9.66
CA LEU A 146 8.64 8.93 -9.20
C LEU A 146 8.97 7.57 -9.81
N LYS A 147 8.02 6.62 -9.83
CA LYS A 147 8.20 5.28 -10.42
C LYS A 147 8.53 5.38 -11.91
N THR A 148 7.77 6.17 -12.66
CA THR A 148 7.95 6.35 -14.09
C THR A 148 9.28 7.02 -14.40
N ASN A 149 9.64 8.07 -13.67
CA ASN A 149 10.92 8.75 -13.81
C ASN A 149 12.11 7.81 -13.54
N ILE A 150 12.02 6.98 -12.49
CA ILE A 150 13.05 5.97 -12.18
C ILE A 150 13.15 4.96 -13.33
N ALA A 151 12.04 4.41 -13.81
CA ALA A 151 12.02 3.42 -14.88
C ALA A 151 12.63 4.00 -16.17
N THR A 152 12.24 5.21 -16.57
CA THR A 152 12.75 5.90 -17.75
C THR A 152 14.26 6.15 -17.65
N GLU A 153 14.71 6.65 -16.52
CA GLU A 153 16.13 6.97 -16.30
C GLU A 153 17.01 5.71 -16.23
N LEU A 154 16.48 4.62 -15.67
CA LEU A 154 17.17 3.33 -15.69
C LEU A 154 17.16 2.69 -17.08
N ALA A 155 16.07 2.82 -17.84
CA ALA A 155 15.96 2.31 -19.20
C ALA A 155 16.94 2.99 -20.16
N SER A 156 17.25 4.28 -19.96
CA SER A 156 18.27 4.97 -20.74
C SER A 156 19.67 4.34 -20.64
N LYS A 157 19.96 3.64 -19.52
CA LYS A 157 21.26 2.98 -19.27
C LYS A 157 21.24 1.46 -19.46
N HIS A 158 20.12 0.83 -19.14
CA HIS A 158 20.00 -0.63 -19.08
C HIS A 158 19.10 -1.20 -20.18
N GLY A 159 18.46 -0.34 -20.97
CA GLY A 159 17.63 -0.72 -22.10
C GLY A 159 16.49 -1.67 -21.72
N LYS A 160 16.35 -2.74 -22.49
CA LYS A 160 15.28 -3.73 -22.35
C LYS A 160 15.28 -4.52 -21.03
N ARG A 161 16.33 -4.38 -20.20
CA ARG A 161 16.38 -4.99 -18.87
C ARG A 161 15.46 -4.31 -17.87
N VAL A 162 14.97 -3.10 -18.14
CA VAL A 162 14.07 -2.36 -17.28
C VAL A 162 12.64 -2.61 -17.69
N LEU A 163 11.85 -3.08 -16.75
CA LEU A 163 10.45 -3.42 -16.90
C LEU A 163 9.61 -2.53 -15.98
N LEU A 164 8.46 -2.09 -16.48
CA LEU A 164 7.49 -1.35 -15.72
C LEU A 164 6.21 -2.19 -15.60
N GLU A 165 5.93 -2.67 -14.39
CA GLU A 165 4.73 -3.49 -14.08
C GLU A 165 4.48 -4.62 -15.09
N THR A 166 5.55 -5.31 -15.49
CA THR A 166 5.52 -6.42 -16.41
C THR A 166 6.27 -7.61 -15.80
N ILE A 167 5.77 -8.81 -15.97
CA ILE A 167 6.38 -10.01 -15.39
C ILE A 167 7.76 -10.26 -16.04
N PRO A 168 8.84 -10.31 -15.23
CA PRO A 168 10.19 -10.57 -15.71
C PRO A 168 10.30 -11.96 -16.36
N SER A 169 11.02 -12.05 -17.49
CA SER A 169 11.33 -13.31 -18.18
C SER A 169 12.79 -13.70 -18.02
N GLY A 170 13.65 -12.78 -17.67
CA GLY A 170 15.10 -12.94 -17.54
C GLY A 170 15.58 -12.92 -16.08
N LYS A 171 16.85 -13.34 -15.89
CA LYS A 171 17.45 -13.46 -14.55
C LYS A 171 18.00 -12.13 -13.99
N ASN A 172 18.37 -11.17 -14.86
CA ASN A 172 19.07 -9.94 -14.47
C ASN A 172 18.25 -8.69 -14.83
N GLU A 173 16.96 -8.73 -14.59
CA GLU A 173 16.04 -7.64 -14.92
C GLU A 173 15.84 -6.67 -13.75
N ILE A 174 15.38 -5.49 -14.09
CA ILE A 174 15.07 -4.41 -13.16
C ILE A 174 13.57 -4.16 -13.29
N LEU A 175 12.81 -4.54 -12.27
CA LEU A 175 11.37 -4.34 -12.25
C LEU A 175 11.03 -3.10 -11.43
N CYS A 176 10.45 -2.11 -12.06
CA CYS A 176 9.85 -0.95 -11.40
C CYS A 176 8.33 -1.20 -11.26
N SER A 177 7.79 -1.18 -10.05
CA SER A 177 6.36 -1.41 -9.85
C SER A 177 5.81 -0.68 -8.64
N SER A 178 4.48 -0.59 -8.55
CA SER A 178 3.78 -0.25 -7.32
C SER A 178 3.84 -1.41 -6.32
N PHE A 179 3.64 -1.11 -5.05
CA PHE A 179 3.59 -2.13 -4.01
C PHE A 179 2.42 -3.10 -4.25
N ASP A 180 1.26 -2.60 -4.65
CA ASP A 180 0.09 -3.43 -4.86
C ASP A 180 0.26 -4.36 -6.05
N TRP A 181 0.79 -3.85 -7.16
CA TRP A 181 1.09 -4.70 -8.32
C TRP A 181 2.08 -5.82 -7.96
N TRP A 182 3.16 -5.48 -7.25
CA TRP A 182 4.12 -6.46 -6.78
C TRP A 182 3.49 -7.53 -5.86
N ILE A 183 2.73 -7.10 -4.86
CA ILE A 183 2.07 -8.02 -3.91
C ILE A 183 1.13 -8.99 -4.65
N MET A 184 0.42 -8.51 -5.67
CA MET A 184 -0.51 -9.34 -6.46
C MET A 184 0.20 -10.30 -7.41
N ASN A 185 1.38 -9.97 -7.92
CA ASN A 185 2.06 -10.75 -8.94
C ASN A 185 3.33 -11.48 -8.44
N SER A 186 3.76 -11.25 -7.21
CA SER A 186 5.02 -11.77 -6.65
C SER A 186 5.14 -13.30 -6.67
N TYR A 187 4.03 -14.02 -6.67
CA TYR A 187 4.00 -15.48 -6.73
C TYR A 187 4.36 -16.05 -8.13
N LEU A 188 4.26 -15.23 -9.18
CA LEU A 188 4.62 -15.56 -10.56
C LEU A 188 6.07 -15.20 -10.90
N ILE A 189 6.74 -14.48 -10.01
CA ILE A 189 8.02 -13.84 -10.29
C ILE A 189 9.10 -14.50 -9.42
N GLN A 190 10.29 -14.66 -10.00
CA GLN A 190 11.44 -15.15 -9.24
C GLN A 190 11.74 -14.25 -8.04
N ILE A 191 12.32 -14.82 -6.99
CA ILE A 191 12.67 -14.10 -5.78
C ILE A 191 13.69 -13.03 -6.12
N PRO A 192 13.46 -11.74 -5.79
CA PRO A 192 14.42 -10.69 -6.04
C PRO A 192 15.66 -10.84 -5.15
N GLU A 193 16.81 -10.53 -5.70
CA GLU A 193 18.06 -10.40 -4.94
C GLU A 193 18.11 -9.12 -4.13
N GLN A 194 17.41 -8.10 -4.62
CA GLN A 194 17.42 -6.77 -4.03
C GLN A 194 16.06 -6.11 -4.21
N ILE A 195 15.57 -5.46 -3.14
CA ILE A 195 14.43 -4.55 -3.19
C ILE A 195 14.89 -3.16 -2.80
N ILE A 196 14.63 -2.18 -3.67
CA ILE A 196 14.89 -0.76 -3.42
C ILE A 196 13.53 -0.08 -3.20
N ILE A 197 13.41 0.63 -2.08
CA ILE A 197 12.23 1.41 -1.72
C ILE A 197 12.62 2.89 -1.73
N PRO A 198 12.37 3.61 -2.83
CA PRO A 198 12.63 5.04 -2.96
C PRO A 198 11.78 5.87 -2.00
N LEU A 199 10.51 5.47 -1.87
CA LEU A 199 9.51 6.15 -1.05
C LEU A 199 8.72 5.12 -0.24
N LEU A 200 8.56 5.35 1.06
CA LEU A 200 7.76 4.48 1.93
C LEU A 200 6.29 4.47 1.51
N PRO A 201 5.59 3.31 1.61
CA PRO A 201 4.20 3.17 1.19
C PRO A 201 3.21 3.78 2.19
N ILE A 202 3.45 5.04 2.58
CA ILE A 202 2.52 5.79 3.43
C ILE A 202 1.32 6.19 2.56
N PRO A 203 0.09 5.90 2.99
CA PRO A 203 -1.10 6.27 2.23
C PRO A 203 -1.13 7.75 1.86
N ASN A 204 -1.54 8.05 0.64
CA ASN A 204 -1.58 9.42 0.14
C ASN A 204 -2.85 10.14 0.64
N MET A 205 -2.66 11.30 1.25
CA MET A 205 -3.77 12.16 1.72
C MET A 205 -4.60 12.74 0.56
N SER A 206 -4.08 12.76 -0.66
CA SER A 206 -4.83 13.23 -1.84
C SER A 206 -5.91 12.23 -2.29
N GLU A 207 -5.80 10.98 -1.86
CA GLU A 207 -6.85 9.99 -2.14
C GLU A 207 -8.09 10.31 -1.30
N PRO A 208 -9.29 10.45 -1.92
CA PRO A 208 -10.49 10.90 -1.23
C PRO A 208 -10.86 10.08 0.00
N ILE A 209 -10.76 8.75 -0.09
CA ILE A 209 -11.05 7.87 1.04
C ILE A 209 -10.10 8.09 2.23
N ASN A 210 -8.82 8.33 1.96
CA ASN A 210 -7.83 8.61 2.99
C ASN A 210 -8.12 9.95 3.68
N ALA A 211 -8.44 11.01 2.89
CA ALA A 211 -8.80 12.32 3.40
C ALA A 211 -10.06 12.27 4.29
N ILE A 212 -11.09 11.56 3.83
CA ILE A 212 -12.35 11.39 4.57
C ILE A 212 -12.11 10.61 5.87
N THR A 213 -11.36 9.49 5.81
CA THR A 213 -11.04 8.68 6.98
C THR A 213 -10.25 9.47 8.01
N VAL A 214 -9.26 10.24 7.57
CA VAL A 214 -8.46 11.11 8.45
C VAL A 214 -9.34 12.18 9.10
N SER A 215 -10.23 12.82 8.32
CA SER A 215 -11.17 13.80 8.84
C SER A 215 -12.09 13.18 9.91
N HIS A 216 -12.61 11.98 9.65
CA HIS A 216 -13.45 11.25 10.60
C HIS A 216 -12.68 10.92 11.89
N LYS A 217 -11.48 10.37 11.79
CA LYS A 217 -10.65 10.03 12.95
C LYS A 217 -10.24 11.25 13.78
N LYS A 218 -9.97 12.39 13.13
CA LYS A 218 -9.72 13.68 13.81
C LYS A 218 -10.93 14.13 14.62
N LYS A 219 -12.15 13.98 14.10
CA LYS A 219 -13.39 14.31 14.84
C LYS A 219 -13.58 13.42 16.07
N LEU A 220 -13.06 12.20 16.04
CA LEU A 220 -13.06 11.27 17.17
C LEU A 220 -11.84 11.44 18.10
N SER A 221 -11.01 12.46 17.91
CA SER A 221 -9.77 12.70 18.66
C SER A 221 -8.79 11.52 18.64
N GLN A 222 -8.78 10.73 17.55
CA GLN A 222 -7.88 9.59 17.36
C GLN A 222 -6.59 10.00 16.63
N ASP A 223 -5.49 9.34 16.93
CA ASP A 223 -4.22 9.50 16.18
C ASP A 223 -4.31 8.78 14.83
N TRP A 224 -4.91 9.48 13.85
CA TRP A 224 -5.11 8.94 12.51
C TRP A 224 -3.85 8.42 11.84
N PHE A 225 -2.68 9.00 12.16
CA PHE A 225 -1.43 8.56 11.56
C PHE A 225 -0.96 7.22 12.14
N ARG A 226 -0.89 7.13 13.49
CA ARG A 226 -0.45 5.91 14.17
C ARG A 226 -1.47 4.79 14.14
N ASP A 227 -2.76 5.14 14.17
CA ASP A 227 -3.84 4.15 14.23
C ASP A 227 -4.32 3.68 12.85
N PHE A 228 -3.98 4.39 11.77
CA PHE A 228 -4.47 4.07 10.44
C PHE A 228 -3.36 4.03 9.38
N PHE A 229 -2.61 5.11 9.14
CA PHE A 229 -1.62 5.15 8.06
C PHE A 229 -0.39 4.28 8.34
N LEU A 230 0.13 4.35 9.53
CA LEU A 230 1.35 3.62 9.90
C LEU A 230 1.14 2.09 9.86
N PRO A 231 0.03 1.52 10.41
CA PRO A 231 -0.27 0.10 10.26
C PRO A 231 -0.42 -0.35 8.81
N GLN A 232 -1.11 0.41 7.97
CA GLN A 232 -1.27 0.08 6.55
C GLN A 232 0.07 0.06 5.81
N ALA A 233 0.90 1.10 6.03
CA ALA A 233 2.23 1.16 5.44
C ALA A 233 3.12 0.00 5.89
N ARG A 234 3.04 -0.40 7.16
CA ARG A 234 3.76 -1.54 7.70
C ARG A 234 3.35 -2.86 7.07
N ILE A 235 2.04 -3.12 7.00
CA ILE A 235 1.50 -4.32 6.36
C ILE A 235 1.94 -4.41 4.90
N LYS A 236 1.81 -3.31 4.16
CA LYS A 236 2.22 -3.23 2.75
C LYS A 236 3.71 -3.49 2.58
N LEU A 237 4.55 -2.88 3.43
CA LEU A 237 5.99 -3.10 3.45
C LEU A 237 6.34 -4.56 3.77
N GLU A 238 5.81 -5.12 4.85
CA GLU A 238 6.08 -6.48 5.30
C GLU A 238 5.73 -7.52 4.22
N ARG A 239 4.54 -7.40 3.60
CA ARG A 239 4.13 -8.26 2.49
C ARG A 239 5.09 -8.17 1.30
N SER A 240 5.54 -6.96 0.98
CA SER A 240 6.41 -6.74 -0.19
C SER A 240 7.81 -7.27 -0.01
N ILE A 241 8.36 -7.23 1.21
CA ILE A 241 9.72 -7.70 1.48
C ILE A 241 9.79 -9.19 1.86
N SER A 242 8.65 -9.83 2.14
CA SER A 242 8.61 -11.23 2.61
C SER A 242 9.39 -12.20 1.70
N PRO A 243 9.39 -12.09 0.35
CA PRO A 243 10.18 -12.96 -0.51
C PRO A 243 11.69 -12.91 -0.26
N LEU A 244 12.25 -11.76 0.16
CA LEU A 244 13.69 -11.65 0.45
C LEU A 244 14.15 -12.59 1.55
N ARG A 245 13.28 -12.97 2.48
CA ARG A 245 13.60 -13.86 3.60
C ARG A 245 13.95 -15.29 3.15
N ARG A 246 13.61 -15.65 1.91
CA ARG A 246 13.93 -16.96 1.34
C ARG A 246 15.37 -17.05 0.83
N ASN A 247 15.96 -15.90 0.41
CA ASN A 247 17.26 -15.84 -0.29
C ASN A 247 18.34 -15.02 0.41
N SER A 248 18.14 -14.54 1.65
CA SER A 248 19.06 -13.56 2.29
C SER A 248 19.27 -12.31 1.43
N GLY A 249 18.21 -11.83 0.80
CA GLY A 249 18.29 -10.69 -0.12
C GLY A 249 18.58 -9.36 0.57
N HIS A 250 18.71 -8.32 -0.23
CA HIS A 250 19.03 -6.97 0.24
C HIS A 250 17.81 -6.05 0.17
N LEU A 251 17.48 -5.41 1.29
CA LEU A 251 16.49 -4.37 1.38
C LEU A 251 17.18 -3.00 1.48
N ILE A 252 16.83 -2.09 0.60
CA ILE A 252 17.37 -0.74 0.58
C ILE A 252 16.22 0.25 0.69
N ILE A 253 16.28 1.15 1.68
CA ILE A 253 15.26 2.18 1.88
C ILE A 253 15.91 3.55 1.71
N LEU A 254 15.46 4.29 0.70
CA LEU A 254 16.01 5.59 0.33
C LEU A 254 15.19 6.78 0.86
N ASP A 255 14.12 6.52 1.57
CA ASP A 255 13.26 7.55 2.16
C ASP A 255 13.83 8.08 3.48
N GLY A 256 14.15 9.36 3.52
CA GLY A 256 14.73 10.01 4.70
C GLY A 256 13.82 10.03 5.93
N ARG A 257 12.52 9.78 5.76
CA ARG A 257 11.57 9.71 6.87
C ARG A 257 11.91 8.61 7.87
N VAL A 258 12.54 7.52 7.43
CA VAL A 258 12.96 6.41 8.31
C VAL A 258 13.89 6.91 9.42
N ASN A 259 14.85 7.77 9.07
CA ASN A 259 15.85 8.27 10.03
C ASN A 259 15.44 9.58 10.71
N LYS A 260 14.61 10.40 10.05
CA LYS A 260 14.30 11.77 10.49
C LYS A 260 12.95 11.91 11.21
N ARG A 261 12.13 10.87 11.21
CA ARG A 261 10.83 10.86 11.89
C ARG A 261 10.83 9.85 13.03
N ASN A 262 10.23 10.20 14.15
CA ASN A 262 10.13 9.35 15.33
C ASN A 262 9.40 8.02 15.09
N TRP A 263 8.48 7.99 14.11
CA TRP A 263 7.76 6.79 13.70
C TRP A 263 8.52 5.94 12.66
N GLY A 264 9.58 6.47 12.04
CA GLY A 264 10.26 5.78 10.95
C GLY A 264 10.84 4.42 11.36
N ARG A 265 11.38 4.32 12.57
CA ARG A 265 11.88 3.05 13.11
C ARG A 265 10.77 2.05 13.43
N LEU A 266 9.57 2.52 13.74
CA LEU A 266 8.41 1.65 14.04
C LEU A 266 7.96 0.85 12.81
N LEU A 267 8.24 1.35 11.60
CA LEU A 267 7.98 0.62 10.36
C LEU A 267 8.88 -0.59 10.15
N LEU A 268 10.05 -0.63 10.80
CA LEU A 268 11.05 -1.68 10.62
C LEU A 268 11.04 -2.73 11.73
N GLN A 269 10.25 -2.52 12.76
CA GLN A 269 10.03 -3.44 13.88
C GLN A 269 8.92 -4.46 13.55
#